data_cfe8e118c711158831e599fb8f5f95f3
#
_entry.id   cfe8e118c711158831e599fb8f5f95f3
#
_cell.length_a   1.000
_cell.length_b   1.000
_cell.length_c   1.000
_cell.angle_alpha   90.00
_cell.angle_beta   90.00
_cell.angle_gamma   90.00
#
_symmetry.space_group_name_H-M   'P 1'
#
loop_
_entity.id
_entity.type
_entity.pdbx_description
1 polymer ?
#
loop_
_entity_poly.entity_id
_entity_poly.type
_entity_poly.pdbx_seq_one_letter_code
_entity_poly.pdbx_strand_id
1 'polypeptide(L)'
;LWGSLFFLFMSFAALSTVFAVFENIICCGMELTGWTRKKSGLINMVLLTVLAVPCVLGYNVWGWEGFAAFGLFLPLGSVVYLLFCVTRYGWGWDKFTAEANTGDGPKMKKWMRPYLTYVLPLIVLFIFAFGIYDKFFA
;
A
#
# COMPACT_ATOMS: atom_id res chain seq x y z
N LEU A 1 -9.83 29.43 -17.38
CA LEU A 1 -10.90 28.92 -16.53
C LEU A 1 -10.90 27.39 -16.40
N TRP A 2 -10.91 26.65 -17.51
CA TRP A 2 -10.93 25.20 -17.50
C TRP A 2 -9.65 24.59 -16.86
N GLY A 3 -8.48 25.12 -17.14
CA GLY A 3 -7.22 24.71 -16.53
C GLY A 3 -7.22 24.93 -15.02
N SER A 4 -7.72 26.07 -14.55
CA SER A 4 -7.79 26.35 -13.11
C SER A 4 -8.74 25.38 -12.37
N LEU A 5 -9.88 25.06 -12.98
CA LEU A 5 -10.80 24.06 -12.44
C LEU A 5 -10.16 22.66 -12.38
N PHE A 6 -9.43 22.26 -13.41
CA PHE A 6 -8.72 21.00 -13.43
C PHE A 6 -7.71 20.89 -12.28
N PHE A 7 -6.87 21.90 -12.09
CA PHE A 7 -5.90 21.89 -10.98
C PHE A 7 -6.57 21.93 -9.61
N LEU A 8 -7.68 22.62 -9.49
CA LEU A 8 -8.46 22.66 -8.25
C LEU A 8 -9.03 21.28 -7.91
N PHE A 9 -9.62 20.56 -8.86
CA PHE A 9 -10.11 19.20 -8.64
C PHE A 9 -8.97 18.22 -8.35
N MET A 10 -7.83 18.33 -9.06
CA MET A 10 -6.66 17.52 -8.79
C MET A 10 -6.12 17.75 -7.37
N SER A 11 -6.13 19.00 -6.89
CA SER A 11 -5.71 19.32 -5.52
C SER A 11 -6.64 18.72 -4.47
N PHE A 12 -7.95 18.77 -4.68
CA PHE A 12 -8.91 18.11 -3.78
C PHE A 12 -8.76 16.58 -3.78
N ALA A 13 -8.55 15.98 -4.95
CA ALA A 13 -8.29 14.54 -5.05
C ALA A 13 -7.02 14.13 -4.30
N ALA A 14 -5.94 14.89 -4.48
CA ALA A 14 -4.68 14.66 -3.76
C ALA A 14 -4.85 14.81 -2.25
N LEU A 15 -5.52 15.86 -1.78
CA LEU A 15 -5.79 16.08 -0.36
C LEU A 15 -6.61 14.93 0.25
N SER A 16 -7.66 14.47 -0.43
CA SER A 16 -8.48 13.37 0.07
C SER A 16 -7.67 12.08 0.24
N THR A 17 -6.77 11.79 -0.69
CA THR A 17 -5.86 10.63 -0.62
C THR A 17 -4.87 10.77 0.55
N VAL A 18 -4.28 11.95 0.73
CA VAL A 18 -3.37 12.23 1.85
C VAL A 18 -4.08 12.02 3.19
N PHE A 19 -5.30 12.53 3.35
CA PHE A 19 -6.07 12.34 4.59
C PHE A 19 -6.39 10.87 4.84
N ALA A 20 -6.78 10.10 3.83
CA ALA A 20 -7.08 8.68 3.97
C ALA A 20 -5.84 7.87 4.40
N VAL A 21 -4.69 8.12 3.77
CA VAL A 21 -3.42 7.45 4.13
C VAL A 21 -2.98 7.85 5.54
N PHE A 22 -3.07 9.14 5.88
CA PHE A 22 -2.68 9.65 7.20
C PHE A 22 -3.54 9.02 8.31
N GLU A 23 -4.86 8.93 8.11
CA GLU A 23 -5.76 8.28 9.06
C GLU A 23 -5.43 6.79 9.23
N ASN A 24 -5.13 6.09 8.15
CA ASN A 24 -4.72 4.68 8.20
C ASN A 24 -3.43 4.50 9.03
N ILE A 25 -2.43 5.35 8.84
CA ILE A 25 -1.18 5.31 9.61
C ILE A 25 -1.44 5.60 11.10
N ILE A 26 -2.33 6.56 11.41
CA ILE A 26 -2.73 6.86 12.80
C ILE A 26 -3.39 5.64 13.45
N CYS A 27 -4.36 5.01 12.77
CA CYS A 27 -5.05 3.82 13.27
C CYS A 27 -4.05 2.68 13.52
N CYS A 28 -3.20 2.38 12.55
CA CYS A 28 -2.16 1.38 12.70
C CYS A 28 -1.20 1.70 13.87
N GLY A 29 -0.80 2.96 14.00
CA GLY A 29 0.03 3.42 15.13
C GLY A 29 -0.63 3.23 16.49
N MET A 30 -1.94 3.48 16.58
CA MET A 30 -2.70 3.24 17.82
C MET A 30 -2.79 1.76 18.17
N GLU A 31 -3.06 0.90 17.17
CA GLU A 31 -3.17 -0.54 17.38
C GLU A 31 -1.85 -1.18 17.80
N LEU A 32 -0.74 -0.78 17.18
CA LEU A 32 0.58 -1.34 17.47
C LEU A 32 1.19 -0.87 18.78
N THR A 33 0.94 0.40 19.17
CA THR A 33 1.61 1.03 20.32
C THR A 33 0.70 1.30 21.51
N GLY A 34 -0.62 1.20 21.34
CA GLY A 34 -1.60 1.58 22.36
C GLY A 34 -1.65 3.09 22.65
N TRP A 35 -1.10 3.93 21.77
CA TRP A 35 -1.09 5.37 21.97
C TRP A 35 -2.46 6.00 21.76
N THR A 36 -2.67 7.14 22.41
CA THR A 36 -3.87 7.93 22.15
C THR A 36 -3.82 8.54 20.75
N ARG A 37 -4.98 8.74 20.12
CA ARG A 37 -5.12 9.32 18.77
C ARG A 37 -4.33 10.62 18.58
N LYS A 38 -4.37 11.51 19.57
CA LYS A 38 -3.64 12.79 19.54
C LYS A 38 -2.13 12.58 19.47
N LYS A 39 -1.60 11.67 20.28
CA LYS A 39 -0.17 11.35 20.33
C LYS A 39 0.29 10.68 19.04
N SER A 40 -0.44 9.69 18.57
CA SER A 40 -0.16 9.01 17.30
C SER A 40 -0.19 10.00 16.13
N GLY A 41 -1.21 10.86 16.05
CA GLY A 41 -1.32 11.88 15.00
C GLY A 41 -0.16 12.87 15.01
N LEU A 42 0.24 13.37 16.18
CA LEU A 42 1.36 14.33 16.29
C LEU A 42 2.69 13.69 15.86
N ILE A 43 2.98 12.49 16.33
CA ILE A 43 4.23 11.78 16.00
C ILE A 43 4.27 11.48 14.49
N ASN A 44 3.17 11.00 13.92
CA ASN A 44 3.10 10.72 12.49
C ASN A 44 3.21 12.00 11.64
N MET A 45 2.61 13.10 12.07
CA MET A 45 2.75 14.40 11.41
C MET A 45 4.22 14.85 11.36
N VAL A 46 4.93 14.77 12.50
CA VAL A 46 6.36 15.12 12.57
C VAL A 46 7.18 14.18 11.68
N LEU A 47 6.94 12.87 11.78
CA LEU A 47 7.65 11.86 10.99
C LEU A 47 7.48 12.11 9.49
N LEU A 48 6.25 12.29 9.02
CA LEU A 48 5.95 12.53 7.62
C LEU A 48 6.55 13.86 7.13
N THR A 49 6.52 14.90 7.97
CA THR A 49 7.16 16.19 7.63
C THR A 49 8.67 16.02 7.46
N VAL A 50 9.34 15.33 8.39
CA VAL A 50 10.78 15.06 8.28
C VAL A 50 11.12 14.24 7.06
N LEU A 51 10.33 13.20 6.74
CA LEU A 51 10.53 12.38 5.55
C LEU A 51 10.24 13.13 4.23
N ALA A 52 9.37 14.13 4.26
CA ALA A 52 9.07 14.95 3.09
C ALA A 52 10.15 16.00 2.79
N VAL A 53 10.95 16.42 3.78
CA VAL A 53 12.01 17.43 3.60
C VAL A 53 12.99 17.06 2.49
N PRO A 54 13.57 15.84 2.41
CA PRO A 54 14.46 15.46 1.33
C PRO A 54 13.83 15.55 -0.05
N CYS A 55 12.54 15.21 -0.18
CA CYS A 55 11.78 15.34 -1.42
C CYS A 55 11.70 16.78 -1.92
N VAL A 56 11.53 17.73 -1.00
CA VAL A 56 11.42 19.15 -1.33
C VAL A 56 12.79 19.76 -1.71
N LEU A 57 13.86 19.26 -1.08
CA LEU A 57 15.21 19.78 -1.26
C LEU A 57 15.97 19.26 -2.50
N GLY A 58 15.53 18.15 -3.11
CA GLY A 58 16.26 17.59 -4.23
C GLY A 58 15.48 16.72 -5.20
N TYR A 59 15.60 17.02 -6.49
CA TYR A 59 14.96 16.27 -7.58
C TYR A 59 15.34 14.79 -7.64
N ASN A 60 16.60 14.46 -7.30
CA ASN A 60 17.08 13.07 -7.32
C ASN A 60 16.43 12.21 -6.22
N VAL A 61 16.09 12.82 -5.09
CA VAL A 61 15.44 12.14 -3.97
C VAL A 61 14.01 11.76 -4.33
N TRP A 62 13.27 12.63 -5.02
CA TRP A 62 11.92 12.33 -5.50
C TRP A 62 11.87 11.08 -6.39
N GLY A 63 12.80 10.93 -7.32
CA GLY A 63 12.89 9.75 -8.19
C GLY A 63 13.19 8.46 -7.41
N TRP A 64 14.04 8.52 -6.40
CA TRP A 64 14.37 7.38 -5.55
C TRP A 64 13.24 7.02 -4.58
N GLU A 65 12.59 8.00 -3.97
CA GLU A 65 11.44 7.77 -3.10
C GLU A 65 10.25 7.19 -3.88
N GLY A 66 9.95 7.71 -5.07
CA GLY A 66 8.94 7.15 -5.95
C GLY A 66 9.25 5.71 -6.35
N PHE A 67 10.49 5.40 -6.71
CA PHE A 67 10.91 4.05 -7.01
C PHE A 67 10.80 3.13 -5.78
N ALA A 68 11.24 3.58 -4.60
CA ALA A 68 11.12 2.81 -3.38
C ALA A 68 9.65 2.53 -3.03
N ALA A 69 8.77 3.54 -3.08
CA ALA A 69 7.36 3.39 -2.75
C ALA A 69 6.62 2.49 -3.74
N PHE A 70 6.71 2.79 -5.02
CA PHE A 70 5.93 2.10 -6.07
C PHE A 70 6.64 0.88 -6.65
N GLY A 71 7.95 0.93 -6.80
CA GLY A 71 8.74 -0.15 -7.38
C GLY A 71 9.10 -1.26 -6.40
N LEU A 72 9.35 -0.93 -5.13
CA LEU A 72 9.79 -1.90 -4.12
C LEU A 72 8.69 -2.24 -3.09
N PHE A 73 8.24 -1.25 -2.30
CA PHE A 73 7.37 -1.53 -1.15
C PHE A 73 5.98 -1.99 -1.55
N LEU A 74 5.40 -1.46 -2.61
CA LEU A 74 4.06 -1.80 -3.03
C LEU A 74 3.96 -3.25 -3.57
N PRO A 75 4.83 -3.72 -4.48
CA PRO A 75 4.82 -5.12 -4.90
C PRO A 75 5.20 -6.09 -3.78
N LEU A 76 6.24 -5.78 -2.99
CA LEU A 76 6.63 -6.63 -1.86
C LEU A 76 5.52 -6.71 -0.81
N GLY A 77 4.90 -5.59 -0.45
CA GLY A 77 3.78 -5.55 0.48
C GLY A 77 2.60 -6.39 -0.01
N SER A 78 2.28 -6.34 -1.30
CA SER A 78 1.19 -7.14 -1.86
C SER A 78 1.50 -8.64 -1.83
N VAL A 79 2.75 -9.06 -2.09
CA VAL A 79 3.17 -10.46 -1.96
C VAL A 79 3.09 -10.93 -0.51
N VAL A 80 3.61 -10.13 0.44
CA VAL A 80 3.55 -10.45 1.87
C VAL A 80 2.09 -10.60 2.33
N TYR A 81 1.23 -9.67 1.93
CA TYR A 81 -0.18 -9.72 2.26
C TYR A 81 -0.88 -10.96 1.69
N LEU A 82 -0.63 -11.29 0.43
CA LEU A 82 -1.15 -12.51 -0.21
C LEU A 82 -0.68 -13.77 0.52
N LEU A 83 0.60 -13.86 0.81
CA LEU A 83 1.15 -15.00 1.55
C LEU A 83 0.55 -15.10 2.95
N PHE A 84 0.36 -14.00 3.64
CA PHE A 84 -0.31 -13.96 4.94
C PHE A 84 -1.75 -14.49 4.87
N CYS A 85 -2.51 -14.13 3.86
CA CYS A 85 -3.89 -14.58 3.69
C CYS A 85 -4.00 -16.07 3.37
N VAL A 86 -3.02 -16.64 2.63
CA VAL A 86 -3.14 -18.00 2.08
C VAL A 86 -2.35 -19.04 2.87
N THR A 87 -1.24 -18.65 3.55
CA THR A 87 -0.37 -19.59 4.26
C THR A 87 -0.84 -19.89 5.67
N ARG A 88 -0.44 -21.06 6.18
CA ARG A 88 -0.75 -21.50 7.55
C ARG A 88 -0.06 -20.65 8.64
N TYR A 89 1.01 -19.95 8.30
CA TYR A 89 1.73 -19.08 9.23
C TYR A 89 1.02 -17.75 9.47
N GLY A 90 0.10 -17.37 8.59
CA GLY A 90 -0.74 -16.19 8.74
C GLY A 90 -2.20 -16.54 9.07
N TRP A 91 -3.11 -15.87 8.39
CA TRP A 91 -4.56 -16.08 8.61
C TRP A 91 -5.03 -17.46 8.19
N GLY A 92 -4.49 -17.99 7.13
CA GLY A 92 -4.82 -19.29 6.56
C GLY A 92 -6.02 -19.26 5.60
N TRP A 93 -5.97 -20.14 4.61
CA TRP A 93 -6.98 -20.18 3.54
C TRP A 93 -8.41 -20.35 4.05
N ASP A 94 -8.63 -21.20 5.06
CA ASP A 94 -9.97 -21.51 5.53
C ASP A 94 -10.63 -20.34 6.26
N LYS A 95 -9.87 -19.63 7.09
CA LYS A 95 -10.35 -18.43 7.78
C LYS A 95 -10.55 -17.27 6.80
N PHE A 96 -9.61 -17.08 5.87
CA PHE A 96 -9.70 -16.07 4.82
C PHE A 96 -10.95 -16.28 3.96
N THR A 97 -11.22 -17.52 3.52
CA THR A 97 -12.41 -17.81 2.71
C THR A 97 -13.71 -17.74 3.51
N ALA A 98 -13.69 -18.08 4.78
CA ALA A 98 -14.86 -17.92 5.65
C ALA A 98 -15.25 -16.44 5.75
N GLU A 99 -14.29 -15.57 6.01
CA GLU A 99 -14.52 -14.11 6.08
C GLU A 99 -14.94 -13.53 4.72
N ALA A 100 -14.21 -13.87 3.65
CA ALA A 100 -14.50 -13.38 2.30
C ALA A 100 -15.88 -13.84 1.77
N ASN A 101 -16.40 -14.94 2.27
CA ASN A 101 -17.73 -15.47 1.93
C ASN A 101 -18.84 -15.01 2.89
N THR A 102 -18.51 -14.13 3.84
CA THR A 102 -19.52 -13.54 4.75
C THR A 102 -20.32 -12.50 3.96
N GLY A 103 -21.63 -12.70 3.89
CA GLY A 103 -22.55 -11.82 3.15
C GLY A 103 -23.12 -12.44 1.88
N ASP A 104 -23.92 -11.65 1.14
CA ASP A 104 -24.70 -12.10 -0.02
C ASP A 104 -24.00 -11.93 -1.38
N GLY A 105 -22.70 -11.67 -1.38
CA GLY A 105 -21.89 -11.47 -2.59
C GLY A 105 -21.47 -12.78 -3.30
N PRO A 106 -20.76 -12.67 -4.44
CA PRO A 106 -20.21 -13.83 -5.13
C PRO A 106 -19.16 -14.54 -4.25
N LYS A 107 -19.40 -15.81 -3.98
CA LYS A 107 -18.58 -16.63 -3.08
C LYS A 107 -17.28 -17.09 -3.73
N MET A 108 -16.20 -17.10 -2.96
CA MET A 108 -14.90 -17.61 -3.40
C MET A 108 -14.97 -19.12 -3.67
N LYS A 109 -14.53 -19.53 -4.85
CA LYS A 109 -14.50 -20.92 -5.29
C LYS A 109 -13.18 -21.60 -4.93
N LYS A 110 -13.18 -22.91 -4.72
CA LYS A 110 -11.98 -23.70 -4.37
C LYS A 110 -10.84 -23.61 -5.38
N TRP A 111 -11.14 -23.41 -6.67
CA TRP A 111 -10.12 -23.26 -7.71
C TRP A 111 -9.30 -21.95 -7.60
N MET A 112 -9.81 -20.95 -6.89
CA MET A 112 -9.09 -19.70 -6.67
C MET A 112 -7.89 -19.87 -5.73
N ARG A 113 -7.87 -20.92 -4.93
CA ARG A 113 -6.75 -21.21 -4.02
C ARG A 113 -5.40 -21.33 -4.74
N PRO A 114 -5.23 -22.22 -5.74
CA PRO A 114 -3.95 -22.32 -6.45
C PRO A 114 -3.62 -21.04 -7.22
N TYR A 115 -4.61 -20.33 -7.74
CA TYR A 115 -4.40 -19.05 -8.40
C TYR A 115 -3.80 -17.99 -7.45
N LEU A 116 -4.41 -17.78 -6.29
CA LEU A 116 -3.95 -16.82 -5.29
C LEU A 116 -2.64 -17.24 -4.62
N THR A 117 -2.38 -18.56 -4.52
CA THR A 117 -1.18 -19.08 -3.85
C THR A 117 0.05 -19.05 -4.74
N TYR A 118 -0.08 -19.31 -6.04
CA TYR A 118 1.05 -19.49 -6.95
C TYR A 118 1.06 -18.48 -8.10
N VAL A 119 -0.06 -18.33 -8.80
CA VAL A 119 -0.11 -17.53 -10.04
C VAL A 119 0.03 -16.04 -9.72
N LEU A 120 -0.75 -15.56 -8.79
CA LEU A 120 -0.76 -14.14 -8.46
C LEU A 120 0.57 -13.64 -7.85
N PRO A 121 1.19 -14.33 -6.86
CA PRO A 121 2.50 -13.94 -6.36
C PRO A 121 3.59 -13.99 -7.45
N LEU A 122 3.52 -14.97 -8.35
CA LEU A 122 4.48 -15.08 -9.45
C LEU A 122 4.36 -13.91 -10.44
N ILE A 123 3.15 -13.50 -10.78
CA ILE A 123 2.90 -12.32 -11.63
C ILE A 123 3.44 -11.05 -10.94
N VAL A 124 3.16 -10.87 -9.64
CA VAL A 124 3.62 -9.69 -8.90
C VAL A 124 5.15 -9.67 -8.80
N LEU A 125 5.79 -10.82 -8.55
CA LEU A 125 7.25 -10.93 -8.53
C LEU A 125 7.86 -10.67 -9.91
N PHE A 126 7.20 -11.08 -10.99
CA PHE A 126 7.63 -10.78 -12.35
C PHE A 126 7.58 -9.28 -12.63
N ILE A 127 6.48 -8.60 -12.28
CA ILE A 127 6.34 -7.14 -12.40
C ILE A 127 7.40 -6.43 -11.56
N PHE A 128 7.65 -6.91 -10.34
CA PHE A 128 8.68 -6.39 -9.45
C PHE A 128 10.08 -6.51 -10.06
N ALA A 129 10.44 -7.68 -10.58
CA ALA A 129 11.72 -7.92 -11.23
C ALA A 129 11.91 -7.04 -12.48
N PHE A 130 10.84 -6.90 -13.28
CA PHE A 130 10.84 -6.03 -14.45
C PHE A 130 11.02 -4.56 -14.08
N GLY A 131 10.35 -4.08 -13.04
CA GLY A 131 10.50 -2.71 -12.54
C GLY A 131 11.91 -2.41 -12.02
N ILE A 132 12.58 -3.38 -11.40
CA ILE A 132 13.99 -3.25 -11.00
C ILE A 132 14.87 -3.22 -12.25
N TYR A 133 14.65 -4.12 -13.20
CA TYR A 133 15.43 -4.18 -14.43
C TYR A 133 15.37 -2.87 -15.21
N ASP A 134 14.16 -2.33 -15.41
CA ASP A 134 13.94 -1.06 -16.11
C ASP A 134 14.67 0.11 -15.43
N LYS A 135 14.67 0.16 -14.11
CA LYS A 135 15.31 1.23 -13.34
C LYS A 135 16.84 1.21 -13.40
N PHE A 136 17.46 0.02 -13.49
CA PHE A 136 18.92 -0.12 -13.38
C PHE A 136 19.60 -0.41 -14.72
N PHE A 137 18.87 -0.90 -15.73
CA PHE A 137 19.44 -1.35 -17.00
C PHE A 137 18.85 -0.68 -18.24
N ALA A 138 17.70 -0.03 -18.16
CA ALA A 138 17.10 0.76 -19.23
C ALA A 138 17.28 2.25 -18.97
#